data_32d13e0b15c5ab800ce29cbd45a8b5bc
#
_entry.id   32d13e0b15c5ab800ce29cbd45a8b5bc
#
_cell.length_a   1.000
_cell.length_b   1.000
_cell.length_c   1.000
_cell.angle_alpha   90.00
_cell.angle_beta   90.00
_cell.angle_gamma   90.00
#
_symmetry.space_group_name_H-M   'P 1'
#
loop_
_entity.id
_entity.type
_entity.pdbx_description
1 polymer ?
#
loop_
_entity_poly.entity_id
_entity_poly.type
_entity_poly.pdbx_seq_one_letter_code
_entity_poly.pdbx_strand_id
1 'polypeptide(L)'
;RIRRAGGLDGARIGVDGLSATLTDVLVRIERIDGRTQVLRLTPDSPSFTVEATAGAGQVARAYLSLGIEHILLGVDHLLFVLGLVILIGSARPLLWSITAFTIAHSLTLAAATFGWISVSPPPVEAVIALSIVFVASEIVQSRRGRPSLSARKPWLVAFAFGLLHGFGFAGALSEIGFPAQQIPLALLCFNL
;
A
#
# COMPACT_ATOMS: atom_id res chain seq x y z
N ARG A 1 -20.05 21.57 22.41
CA ARG A 1 -18.87 20.69 22.48
C ARG A 1 -19.12 19.61 23.53
N ILE A 2 -19.21 18.34 23.09
CA ILE A 2 -19.47 17.21 24.00
C ILE A 2 -18.11 16.57 24.31
N ARG A 3 -17.84 16.34 25.59
CA ARG A 3 -16.67 15.59 26.08
C ARG A 3 -17.15 14.35 26.84
N ARG A 4 -16.58 13.19 26.54
CA ARG A 4 -16.88 11.93 27.21
C ARG A 4 -15.60 11.34 27.81
N ALA A 5 -15.64 10.95 29.07
CA ALA A 5 -14.59 10.18 29.71
C ALA A 5 -14.51 8.80 29.00
N GLY A 6 -13.32 8.41 28.52
CA GLY A 6 -13.13 7.17 27.76
C GLY A 6 -13.23 7.33 26.23
N GLY A 7 -13.41 8.56 25.73
CA GLY A 7 -13.44 8.84 24.28
C GLY A 7 -14.78 8.55 23.62
N LEU A 8 -14.83 8.66 22.30
CA LEU A 8 -16.03 8.47 21.48
C LEU A 8 -16.01 7.16 20.69
N ASP A 9 -14.97 6.36 20.80
CA ASP A 9 -14.83 5.10 20.04
C ASP A 9 -15.97 4.14 20.37
N GLY A 10 -16.65 3.62 19.34
CA GLY A 10 -17.82 2.77 19.49
C GLY A 10 -19.09 3.48 19.97
N ALA A 11 -19.04 4.80 20.21
CA ALA A 11 -20.22 5.55 20.61
C ALA A 11 -21.16 5.77 19.43
N ARG A 12 -22.45 5.53 19.65
CA ARG A 12 -23.48 5.93 18.69
C ARG A 12 -23.83 7.39 18.92
N ILE A 13 -23.69 8.20 17.88
CA ILE A 13 -24.06 9.62 17.87
C ILE A 13 -25.26 9.76 16.97
N GLY A 14 -26.30 10.43 17.46
CA GLY A 14 -27.51 10.69 16.71
C GLY A 14 -28.14 12.02 17.13
N VAL A 15 -29.06 12.48 16.31
CA VAL A 15 -29.89 13.69 16.57
C VAL A 15 -31.32 13.23 16.66
N ASP A 16 -31.88 13.35 17.87
CA ASP A 16 -33.25 12.99 18.12
C ASP A 16 -34.20 13.96 17.37
N GLY A 17 -35.19 13.38 16.72
CA GLY A 17 -36.15 14.13 15.94
C GLY A 17 -35.68 14.51 14.52
N LEU A 18 -34.47 14.20 14.12
CA LEU A 18 -33.97 14.52 12.78
C LEU A 18 -34.82 13.87 11.68
N SER A 19 -35.29 12.63 11.89
CA SER A 19 -36.18 11.91 10.97
C SER A 19 -37.52 12.57 10.70
N ALA A 20 -37.93 13.53 11.53
CA ALA A 20 -39.16 14.32 11.34
C ALA A 20 -38.90 15.68 10.65
N THR A 21 -37.67 15.91 10.17
CA THR A 21 -37.26 17.17 9.52
C THR A 21 -36.87 16.95 8.07
N LEU A 22 -36.69 18.03 7.33
CA LEU A 22 -36.09 18.01 5.98
C LEU A 22 -34.65 18.57 5.99
N THR A 23 -34.02 18.60 7.16
CA THR A 23 -32.72 19.25 7.35
C THR A 23 -31.65 18.22 7.59
N ASP A 24 -30.48 18.42 7.01
CA ASP A 24 -29.29 17.62 7.28
C ASP A 24 -28.47 18.25 8.40
N VAL A 25 -27.75 17.41 9.15
CA VAL A 25 -26.84 17.83 10.22
C VAL A 25 -25.46 17.40 9.91
N LEU A 26 -24.49 18.33 9.90
CA LEU A 26 -23.08 18.02 9.81
C LEU A 26 -22.49 17.84 11.21
N VAL A 27 -21.97 16.66 11.48
CA VAL A 27 -21.29 16.35 12.74
C VAL A 27 -19.78 16.33 12.48
N ARG A 28 -19.06 17.20 13.16
CA ARG A 28 -17.61 17.22 13.16
C ARG A 28 -17.08 16.59 14.46
N ILE A 29 -16.36 15.50 14.31
CA ILE A 29 -15.67 14.82 15.40
C ILE A 29 -14.18 15.20 15.33
N GLU A 30 -13.70 15.78 16.40
CA GLU A 30 -12.29 16.12 16.57
C GLU A 30 -11.71 15.22 17.67
N ARG A 31 -10.80 14.33 17.28
CA ARG A 31 -10.16 13.41 18.21
C ARG A 31 -8.99 14.11 18.93
N ILE A 32 -8.59 13.58 20.08
CA ILE A 32 -7.46 14.12 20.87
C ILE A 32 -6.15 14.05 20.08
N ASP A 33 -6.04 13.11 19.15
CA ASP A 33 -4.90 12.92 18.26
C ASP A 33 -4.90 13.87 17.03
N GLY A 34 -5.82 14.86 16.99
CA GLY A 34 -5.92 15.85 15.93
C GLY A 34 -6.69 15.40 14.69
N ARG A 35 -7.14 14.14 14.62
CA ARG A 35 -7.97 13.68 13.51
C ARG A 35 -9.33 14.33 13.54
N THR A 36 -9.79 14.77 12.38
CA THR A 36 -11.13 15.32 12.19
C THR A 36 -11.92 14.42 11.26
N GLN A 37 -13.09 13.99 11.68
CA GLN A 37 -14.07 13.28 10.86
C GLN A 37 -15.30 14.15 10.73
N VAL A 38 -15.77 14.38 9.50
CA VAL A 38 -17.00 15.10 9.22
C VAL A 38 -18.00 14.11 8.62
N LEU A 39 -19.15 14.02 9.25
CA LEU A 39 -20.23 13.11 8.85
C LEU A 39 -21.51 13.90 8.66
N ARG A 40 -22.28 13.53 7.64
CA ARG A 40 -23.59 14.08 7.36
C ARG A 40 -24.65 13.12 7.88
N LEU A 41 -25.47 13.58 8.80
CA LEU A 41 -26.71 12.91 9.22
C LEU A 41 -27.87 13.44 8.38
N THR A 42 -28.68 12.54 7.89
CA THR A 42 -29.89 12.84 7.13
C THR A 42 -31.13 12.36 7.88
N PRO A 43 -32.33 12.80 7.52
CA PRO A 43 -33.58 12.27 8.10
C PRO A 43 -33.69 10.75 8.00
N ASP A 44 -33.20 10.15 6.90
CA ASP A 44 -33.19 8.69 6.67
C ASP A 44 -32.10 7.96 7.45
N SER A 45 -31.05 8.68 7.83
CA SER A 45 -29.91 8.14 8.59
C SER A 45 -29.53 9.09 9.74
N PRO A 46 -30.39 9.16 10.80
CA PRO A 46 -30.25 10.14 11.87
C PRO A 46 -29.16 9.85 12.90
N SER A 47 -28.45 8.74 12.75
CA SER A 47 -27.38 8.34 13.67
C SER A 47 -26.29 7.54 12.98
N PHE A 48 -25.09 7.58 13.54
CA PHE A 48 -23.95 6.73 13.14
C PHE A 48 -23.17 6.26 14.37
N THR A 49 -22.38 5.22 14.19
CA THR A 49 -21.45 4.74 15.22
C THR A 49 -20.05 5.26 14.91
N VAL A 50 -19.41 5.89 15.88
CA VAL A 50 -18.02 6.33 15.74
C VAL A 50 -17.12 5.10 15.68
N GLU A 51 -16.43 4.92 14.58
CA GLU A 51 -15.52 3.78 14.43
C GLU A 51 -14.40 3.84 15.48
N ALA A 52 -14.18 2.72 16.16
CA ALA A 52 -13.07 2.60 17.09
C ALA A 52 -11.73 2.67 16.33
N THR A 53 -10.76 3.32 16.92
CA THR A 53 -9.41 3.35 16.36
C THR A 53 -8.83 1.93 16.37
N ALA A 54 -8.49 1.40 15.21
CA ALA A 54 -7.86 0.09 15.10
C ALA A 54 -6.58 0.05 15.97
N GLY A 55 -6.47 -0.96 16.83
CA GLY A 55 -5.28 -1.19 17.64
C GLY A 55 -4.07 -1.59 16.77
N ALA A 56 -2.85 -1.34 17.25
CA ALA A 56 -1.63 -1.65 16.51
C ALA A 56 -1.56 -3.12 16.04
N GLY A 57 -2.03 -4.07 16.86
CA GLY A 57 -2.07 -5.49 16.48
C GLY A 57 -3.06 -5.78 15.35
N GLN A 58 -4.20 -5.09 15.30
CA GLN A 58 -5.16 -5.23 14.21
C GLN A 58 -4.60 -4.66 12.90
N VAL A 59 -3.95 -3.49 12.98
CA VAL A 59 -3.28 -2.87 11.82
C VAL A 59 -2.17 -3.78 11.32
N ALA A 60 -1.29 -4.27 12.20
CA ALA A 60 -0.20 -5.16 11.82
C ALA A 60 -0.72 -6.41 11.10
N ARG A 61 -1.74 -7.08 11.65
CA ARG A 61 -2.31 -8.27 11.03
C ARG A 61 -2.97 -7.98 9.69
N ALA A 62 -3.74 -6.89 9.59
CA ALA A 62 -4.44 -6.51 8.36
C ALA A 62 -3.44 -6.20 7.23
N TYR A 63 -2.41 -5.42 7.51
CA TYR A 63 -1.41 -5.04 6.49
C TYR A 63 -0.45 -6.17 6.15
N LEU A 64 -0.13 -7.07 7.09
CA LEU A 64 0.62 -8.27 6.77
C LEU A 64 -0.18 -9.20 5.84
N SER A 65 -1.49 -9.42 6.11
CA SER A 65 -2.36 -10.19 5.22
C SER A 65 -2.44 -9.56 3.84
N LEU A 66 -2.63 -8.23 3.78
CA LEU A 66 -2.69 -7.49 2.53
C LEU A 66 -1.38 -7.57 1.74
N GLY A 67 -0.22 -7.50 2.42
CA GLY A 67 1.10 -7.67 1.79
C GLY A 67 1.29 -9.06 1.20
N ILE A 68 0.88 -10.11 1.93
CA ILE A 68 0.92 -11.49 1.42
C ILE A 68 0.01 -11.63 0.20
N GLU A 69 -1.21 -11.15 0.28
CA GLU A 69 -2.16 -11.17 -0.85
C GLU A 69 -1.62 -10.40 -2.05
N HIS A 70 -1.03 -9.22 -1.83
CA HIS A 70 -0.43 -8.41 -2.88
C HIS A 70 0.68 -9.16 -3.63
N ILE A 71 1.57 -9.85 -2.91
CA ILE A 71 2.64 -10.64 -3.54
C ILE A 71 2.07 -11.86 -4.28
N LEU A 72 1.14 -12.59 -3.67
CA LEU A 72 0.60 -13.83 -4.24
C LEU A 72 -0.34 -13.58 -5.43
N LEU A 73 -1.08 -12.49 -5.42
CA LEU A 73 -2.00 -12.10 -6.49
C LEU A 73 -1.35 -11.18 -7.52
N GLY A 74 -0.21 -10.57 -7.18
CA GLY A 74 0.56 -9.70 -8.05
C GLY A 74 1.31 -10.50 -9.11
N VAL A 75 0.63 -10.84 -10.23
CA VAL A 75 1.19 -11.63 -11.35
C VAL A 75 2.52 -11.01 -11.84
N ASP A 76 2.61 -9.69 -11.88
CA ASP A 76 3.80 -8.97 -12.30
C ASP A 76 4.99 -9.23 -11.38
N HIS A 77 4.78 -9.23 -10.06
CA HIS A 77 5.82 -9.57 -9.08
C HIS A 77 6.27 -11.02 -9.22
N LEU A 78 5.32 -11.94 -9.36
CA LEU A 78 5.61 -13.37 -9.52
C LEU A 78 6.38 -13.64 -10.81
N LEU A 79 5.99 -13.04 -11.93
CA LEU A 79 6.69 -13.19 -13.20
C LEU A 79 8.09 -12.55 -13.17
N PHE A 80 8.23 -11.38 -12.54
CA PHE A 80 9.53 -10.73 -12.38
C PHE A 80 10.48 -11.59 -11.54
N VAL A 81 10.01 -12.08 -10.38
CA VAL A 81 10.80 -12.96 -9.49
C VAL A 81 11.14 -14.28 -10.19
N LEU A 82 10.19 -14.89 -10.91
CA LEU A 82 10.44 -16.09 -11.71
C LEU A 82 11.53 -15.85 -12.76
N GLY A 83 11.48 -14.71 -13.44
CA GLY A 83 12.51 -14.29 -14.39
C GLY A 83 13.87 -14.17 -13.74
N LEU A 84 13.98 -13.58 -12.54
CA LEU A 84 15.23 -13.50 -11.78
C LEU A 84 15.74 -14.90 -11.36
N VAL A 85 14.86 -15.79 -10.93
CA VAL A 85 15.20 -17.18 -10.57
C VAL A 85 15.85 -17.90 -11.77
N ILE A 86 15.24 -17.78 -12.95
CA ILE A 86 15.75 -18.41 -14.18
C ILE A 86 17.09 -17.79 -14.62
N LEU A 87 17.26 -16.48 -14.44
CA LEU A 87 18.44 -15.75 -14.91
C LEU A 87 19.65 -15.94 -13.99
N ILE A 88 19.47 -15.93 -12.67
CA ILE A 88 20.56 -15.88 -11.69
C ILE A 88 21.10 -17.27 -11.36
N GLY A 89 20.24 -18.28 -11.27
CA GLY A 89 20.62 -19.70 -11.05
C GLY A 89 21.31 -20.01 -9.72
N SER A 90 21.50 -19.03 -8.81
CA SER A 90 22.17 -19.22 -7.52
C SER A 90 21.45 -18.44 -6.39
N ALA A 91 21.33 -19.07 -5.22
CA ALA A 91 20.49 -18.56 -4.13
C ALA A 91 20.97 -17.23 -3.54
N ARG A 92 22.28 -17.08 -3.31
CA ARG A 92 22.82 -15.89 -2.64
C ARG A 92 22.60 -14.58 -3.44
N PRO A 93 22.99 -14.47 -4.72
CA PRO A 93 22.68 -13.29 -5.53
C PRO A 93 21.20 -13.08 -5.74
N LEU A 94 20.39 -14.17 -5.80
CA LEU A 94 18.95 -14.07 -5.89
C LEU A 94 18.34 -13.40 -4.65
N LEU A 95 18.71 -13.85 -3.45
CA LEU A 95 18.27 -13.25 -2.19
C LEU A 95 18.65 -11.77 -2.10
N TRP A 96 19.88 -11.42 -2.48
CA TRP A 96 20.30 -10.01 -2.53
C TRP A 96 19.47 -9.19 -3.52
N SER A 97 19.10 -9.76 -4.67
CA SER A 97 18.29 -9.09 -5.67
C SER A 97 16.87 -8.88 -5.18
N ILE A 98 16.25 -9.90 -4.55
CA ILE A 98 14.92 -9.78 -3.95
C ILE A 98 14.93 -8.73 -2.83
N THR A 99 15.93 -8.78 -1.95
CA THR A 99 16.07 -7.78 -0.88
C THR A 99 16.22 -6.36 -1.43
N ALA A 100 17.06 -6.17 -2.46
CA ALA A 100 17.24 -4.88 -3.10
C ALA A 100 15.94 -4.36 -3.74
N PHE A 101 15.17 -5.24 -4.40
CA PHE A 101 13.85 -4.94 -4.93
C PHE A 101 12.89 -4.51 -3.82
N THR A 102 12.78 -5.28 -2.73
CA THR A 102 11.88 -4.99 -1.61
C THR A 102 12.21 -3.65 -0.94
N ILE A 103 13.50 -3.36 -0.72
CA ILE A 103 13.94 -2.08 -0.15
C ILE A 103 13.53 -0.93 -1.07
N ALA A 104 13.83 -1.03 -2.36
CA ALA A 104 13.52 -0.01 -3.35
C ALA A 104 11.99 0.22 -3.47
N HIS A 105 11.22 -0.87 -3.54
CA HIS A 105 9.76 -0.85 -3.55
C HIS A 105 9.21 -0.15 -2.30
N SER A 106 9.68 -0.52 -1.12
CA SER A 106 9.25 0.09 0.14
C SER A 106 9.54 1.59 0.20
N LEU A 107 10.68 2.04 -0.33
CA LEU A 107 11.03 3.46 -0.36
C LEU A 107 10.05 4.28 -1.21
N THR A 108 9.75 3.82 -2.43
CA THR A 108 8.84 4.54 -3.32
C THR A 108 7.39 4.42 -2.90
N LEU A 109 6.97 3.27 -2.38
CA LEU A 109 5.66 3.10 -1.78
C LEU A 109 5.48 4.06 -0.59
N ALA A 110 6.46 4.16 0.29
CA ALA A 110 6.42 5.11 1.42
C ALA A 110 6.36 6.56 0.92
N ALA A 111 7.21 6.94 -0.04
CA ALA A 111 7.22 8.29 -0.60
C ALA A 111 5.87 8.68 -1.22
N ALA A 112 5.23 7.75 -1.92
CA ALA A 112 3.91 7.95 -2.51
C ALA A 112 2.80 8.00 -1.44
N THR A 113 2.86 7.11 -0.43
CA THR A 113 1.90 7.08 0.69
C THR A 113 1.95 8.36 1.54
N PHE A 114 3.13 8.94 1.74
CA PHE A 114 3.28 10.23 2.42
C PHE A 114 2.93 11.43 1.54
N GLY A 115 2.57 11.20 0.28
CA GLY A 115 2.21 12.27 -0.66
C GLY A 115 3.40 13.08 -1.17
N TRP A 116 4.63 12.61 -0.97
CA TRP A 116 5.83 13.30 -1.46
C TRP A 116 5.96 13.21 -2.97
N ILE A 117 5.48 12.13 -3.55
CA ILE A 117 5.50 11.87 -4.99
C ILE A 117 4.13 11.35 -5.41
N SER A 118 3.58 11.93 -6.47
CA SER A 118 2.33 11.46 -7.08
C SER A 118 2.59 11.13 -8.55
N VAL A 119 2.29 9.90 -8.93
CA VAL A 119 2.44 9.42 -10.31
C VAL A 119 1.11 8.80 -10.75
N SER A 120 0.68 9.06 -11.97
CA SER A 120 -0.55 8.46 -12.50
C SER A 120 -0.36 6.95 -12.74
N PRO A 121 -1.36 6.10 -12.41
CA PRO A 121 -1.22 4.65 -12.51
C PRO A 121 -0.85 4.11 -13.91
N PRO A 122 -1.47 4.54 -15.04
CA PRO A 122 -1.25 3.90 -16.33
C PRO A 122 0.21 3.87 -16.83
N PRO A 123 1.02 4.95 -16.71
CA PRO A 123 2.44 4.88 -17.04
C PRO A 123 3.22 3.92 -16.16
N VAL A 124 2.88 3.84 -14.88
CA VAL A 124 3.56 2.95 -13.91
C VAL A 124 3.29 1.50 -14.28
N GLU A 125 2.04 1.13 -14.52
CA GLU A 125 1.64 -0.22 -14.94
C GLU A 125 2.35 -0.64 -16.24
N ALA A 126 2.44 0.27 -17.22
CA ALA A 126 3.16 0.00 -18.47
C ALA A 126 4.66 -0.28 -18.22
N VAL A 127 5.31 0.46 -17.30
CA VAL A 127 6.73 0.23 -16.98
C VAL A 127 6.91 -1.04 -16.16
N ILE A 128 5.96 -1.39 -15.28
CA ILE A 128 5.95 -2.67 -14.57
C ILE A 128 5.91 -3.84 -15.57
N ALA A 129 4.98 -3.81 -16.53
CA ALA A 129 4.92 -4.82 -17.59
C ALA A 129 6.21 -4.87 -18.44
N LEU A 130 6.79 -3.70 -18.75
CA LEU A 130 8.06 -3.61 -19.47
C LEU A 130 9.23 -4.24 -18.71
N SER A 131 9.22 -4.19 -17.37
CA SER A 131 10.25 -4.83 -16.53
C SER A 131 10.30 -6.34 -16.73
N ILE A 132 9.15 -6.98 -16.89
CA ILE A 132 9.04 -8.42 -17.17
C ILE A 132 9.60 -8.75 -18.54
N VAL A 133 9.23 -7.96 -19.56
CA VAL A 133 9.76 -8.10 -20.93
C VAL A 133 11.28 -7.91 -20.94
N PHE A 134 11.79 -6.94 -20.18
CA PHE A 134 13.22 -6.72 -20.07
C PHE A 134 13.94 -7.95 -19.50
N VAL A 135 13.49 -8.49 -18.35
CA VAL A 135 14.10 -9.68 -17.74
C VAL A 135 14.00 -10.89 -18.68
N ALA A 136 12.87 -11.07 -19.37
CA ALA A 136 12.72 -12.13 -20.36
C ALA A 136 13.72 -11.98 -21.52
N SER A 137 13.97 -10.77 -22.01
CA SER A 137 14.97 -10.51 -23.04
C SER A 137 16.40 -10.82 -22.56
N GLU A 138 16.72 -10.48 -21.32
CA GLU A 138 18.01 -10.77 -20.69
C GLU A 138 18.26 -12.29 -20.54
N ILE A 139 17.21 -13.06 -20.22
CA ILE A 139 17.28 -14.54 -20.19
C ILE A 139 17.66 -15.08 -21.58
N VAL A 140 16.99 -14.59 -22.64
CA VAL A 140 17.26 -15.02 -24.02
C VAL A 140 18.70 -14.65 -24.44
N GLN A 141 19.15 -13.43 -24.09
CA GLN A 141 20.52 -13.00 -24.41
C GLN A 141 21.56 -13.83 -23.67
N SER A 142 21.36 -14.07 -22.38
CA SER A 142 22.24 -14.91 -21.55
C SER A 142 22.36 -16.33 -22.11
N ARG A 143 21.26 -16.95 -22.56
CA ARG A 143 21.26 -18.26 -23.21
C ARG A 143 21.99 -18.28 -24.55
N ARG A 144 22.07 -17.14 -25.24
CA ARG A 144 22.84 -16.98 -26.49
C ARG A 144 24.32 -16.65 -26.25
N GLY A 145 24.80 -16.71 -24.99
CA GLY A 145 26.18 -16.39 -24.63
C GLY A 145 26.55 -14.92 -24.74
N ARG A 146 25.56 -14.03 -24.84
CA ARG A 146 25.81 -12.58 -24.89
C ARG A 146 25.92 -12.00 -23.46
N PRO A 147 26.79 -11.00 -23.24
CA PRO A 147 26.87 -10.35 -21.94
C PRO A 147 25.51 -9.69 -21.59
N SER A 148 24.99 -10.06 -20.42
CA SER A 148 23.74 -9.54 -19.90
C SER A 148 24.01 -8.66 -18.67
N LEU A 149 23.39 -7.50 -18.60
CA LEU A 149 23.52 -6.59 -17.45
C LEU A 149 22.95 -7.24 -16.19
N SER A 150 21.80 -7.86 -16.31
CA SER A 150 21.12 -8.52 -15.20
C SER A 150 21.86 -9.76 -14.71
N ALA A 151 22.62 -10.44 -15.55
CA ALA A 151 23.49 -11.55 -15.12
C ALA A 151 24.72 -11.07 -14.36
N ARG A 152 25.23 -9.86 -14.67
CA ARG A 152 26.42 -9.29 -14.00
C ARG A 152 26.10 -8.61 -12.67
N LYS A 153 25.01 -7.84 -12.63
CA LYS A 153 24.59 -7.04 -11.46
C LYS A 153 23.08 -7.14 -11.26
N PRO A 154 22.55 -8.34 -10.94
CA PRO A 154 21.11 -8.57 -10.86
C PRO A 154 20.45 -7.72 -9.78
N TRP A 155 21.12 -7.47 -8.66
CA TRP A 155 20.61 -6.63 -7.58
C TRP A 155 20.36 -5.18 -8.02
N LEU A 156 21.19 -4.63 -8.93
CA LEU A 156 21.01 -3.25 -9.41
C LEU A 156 19.77 -3.13 -10.29
N VAL A 157 19.55 -4.13 -11.15
CA VAL A 157 18.37 -4.20 -12.01
C VAL A 157 17.11 -4.39 -11.15
N ALA A 158 17.18 -5.29 -10.17
CA ALA A 158 16.08 -5.52 -9.25
C ALA A 158 15.76 -4.26 -8.41
N PHE A 159 16.78 -3.52 -7.94
CA PHE A 159 16.59 -2.26 -7.24
C PHE A 159 15.91 -1.21 -8.13
N ALA A 160 16.39 -1.01 -9.35
CA ALA A 160 15.80 -0.02 -10.26
C ALA A 160 14.32 -0.32 -10.57
N PHE A 161 13.98 -1.59 -10.84
CA PHE A 161 12.59 -1.98 -11.06
C PHE A 161 11.77 -1.96 -9.76
N GLY A 162 12.35 -2.28 -8.62
CA GLY A 162 11.69 -2.13 -7.32
C GLY A 162 11.21 -0.69 -7.06
N LEU A 163 12.02 0.32 -7.39
CA LEU A 163 11.62 1.73 -7.30
C LEU A 163 10.38 2.03 -8.16
N LEU A 164 10.28 1.45 -9.34
CA LEU A 164 9.15 1.67 -10.24
C LEU A 164 7.90 0.94 -9.77
N HIS A 165 8.04 -0.30 -9.31
CA HIS A 165 6.93 -1.12 -8.81
C HIS A 165 6.26 -0.53 -7.57
N GLY A 166 7.02 0.14 -6.68
CA GLY A 166 6.47 0.74 -5.47
C GLY A 166 5.45 1.85 -5.72
N PHE A 167 5.49 2.50 -6.89
CA PHE A 167 4.47 3.47 -7.28
C PHE A 167 3.15 2.81 -7.73
N GLY A 168 3.20 1.56 -8.21
CA GLY A 168 2.02 0.87 -8.77
C GLY A 168 0.93 0.57 -7.75
N PHE A 169 1.30 0.37 -6.48
CA PHE A 169 0.35 0.03 -5.42
C PHE A 169 -0.07 1.21 -4.55
N ALA A 170 0.58 2.35 -4.68
CA ALA A 170 0.32 3.52 -3.84
C ALA A 170 -1.12 4.05 -3.97
N GLY A 171 -1.70 3.98 -5.17
CA GLY A 171 -3.09 4.35 -5.42
C GLY A 171 -4.08 3.47 -4.66
N ALA A 172 -3.97 2.15 -4.81
CA ALA A 172 -4.82 1.18 -4.13
C ALA A 172 -4.71 1.31 -2.60
N LEU A 173 -3.51 1.55 -2.10
CA LEU A 173 -3.28 1.71 -0.66
C LEU A 173 -3.87 3.01 -0.10
N SER A 174 -3.94 4.08 -0.90
CA SER A 174 -4.59 5.33 -0.53
C SER A 174 -6.12 5.20 -0.45
N GLU A 175 -6.73 4.33 -1.26
CA GLU A 175 -8.17 4.05 -1.24
C GLU A 175 -8.58 3.24 0.00
N ILE A 176 -7.73 2.30 0.45
CA ILE A 176 -7.97 1.50 1.66
C ILE A 176 -7.91 2.40 2.91
N GLY A 177 -7.14 3.47 2.87
CA GLY A 177 -6.99 4.44 3.96
C GLY A 177 -6.05 3.97 5.06
N PHE A 178 -5.02 4.76 5.33
CA PHE A 178 -4.12 4.50 6.47
C PHE A 178 -4.63 5.16 7.74
N PRO A 179 -4.57 4.48 8.88
CA PRO A 179 -4.63 5.15 10.16
C PRO A 179 -3.40 6.07 10.26
N ALA A 180 -3.59 7.39 10.15
CA ALA A 180 -2.53 8.39 9.97
C ALA A 180 -1.34 8.26 10.95
N GLN A 181 -1.61 7.79 12.17
CA GLN A 181 -0.57 7.60 13.20
C GLN A 181 0.17 6.25 13.10
N GLN A 182 -0.34 5.30 12.30
CA GLN A 182 0.20 3.95 12.21
C GLN A 182 0.72 3.62 10.81
N ILE A 183 0.88 4.64 9.95
CA ILE A 183 1.44 4.49 8.60
C ILE A 183 2.79 3.74 8.61
N PRO A 184 3.76 4.07 9.49
CA PRO A 184 5.03 3.35 9.51
C PRO A 184 4.88 1.86 9.84
N LEU A 185 4.00 1.53 10.82
CA LEU A 185 3.71 0.14 11.17
C LEU A 185 3.02 -0.61 10.02
N ALA A 186 2.03 0.03 9.41
CA ALA A 186 1.30 -0.54 8.28
C ALA A 186 2.24 -0.83 7.09
N LEU A 187 3.08 0.14 6.71
CA LEU A 187 4.07 -0.04 5.65
C LEU A 187 5.10 -1.12 5.98
N LEU A 188 5.58 -1.19 7.23
CA LEU A 188 6.51 -2.24 7.65
C LEU A 188 5.85 -3.62 7.51
N CYS A 189 4.65 -3.79 8.04
CA CYS A 189 3.94 -5.07 7.99
C CYS A 189 3.53 -5.48 6.56
N PHE A 190 3.24 -4.50 5.70
CA PHE A 190 2.91 -4.76 4.30
C PHE A 190 4.11 -5.26 3.50
N ASN A 191 5.34 -4.82 3.83
CA ASN A 191 6.57 -5.16 3.09
C ASN A 191 7.34 -6.35 3.69
N LEU A 192 6.88 -6.95 4.81
CA LEU A 192 7.45 -8.15 5.42
C LEU A 192 6.93 -9.42 4.76
#